data_73071d471f8b96a9125f1750328f6338
#
_entry.id   73071d471f8b96a9125f1750328f6338
#
_cell.length_a   1.000
_cell.length_b   1.000
_cell.length_c   1.000
_cell.angle_alpha   90.00
_cell.angle_beta   90.00
_cell.angle_gamma   90.00
#
_symmetry.space_group_name_H-M   'P 1'
#
loop_
_entity.id
_entity.type
_entity.pdbx_description
1 polymer ?
#
loop_
_entity_poly.entity_id
_entity_poly.type
_entity_poly.pdbx_seq_one_letter_code
_entity_poly.pdbx_strand_id
1 'polypeptide(L)'
;MLKQECSINKYFVQGDEAIAEGAIAAGCRYFAGYPITPASEISETIARRFPEVGGVAIQMEDELASIHSVGGASVAGMKAMTVSSGPGISLKLEGLGWGIKNELPYVVVDVQRAGPSNGVATRVGQGDLYTVKYGSAGGNNSIIAISPMNVQEAFDLTIECFNLSEIFRTPVFLLTDETVGHTRELLVIPDARELKIVPRRKPTVPPSEFLMYPLNTPGTIDYPYPNIGEGYGICVSPYTHTAKGYATTSEKDHDKMATHLVRKVTDHLDRLTRVQEEMLDDAEYGIIAYGCEARPAMEAMKKARAEGIKVGFLRPIIIWPFPDEPIYRMACKVKKILVPELNRDGQLSREVQRAAKGQAEVYHLGSGGVETHQPVHVYDELMRIIKGK
;
A
#
# COMPACT_ATOMS: atom_id res chain seq x y z
N MET A 1 -35.22 10.35 25.82
CA MET A 1 -34.02 10.32 24.98
C MET A 1 -33.20 9.09 25.37
N LEU A 2 -33.39 7.97 24.69
CA LEU A 2 -32.60 6.77 24.87
C LEU A 2 -31.22 7.05 24.28
N LYS A 3 -30.14 6.93 25.09
CA LYS A 3 -28.78 6.86 24.63
C LYS A 3 -28.70 5.64 23.71
N GLN A 4 -28.53 5.86 22.39
CA GLN A 4 -28.15 4.82 21.48
C GLN A 4 -26.75 4.36 21.91
N GLU A 5 -26.67 3.19 22.51
CA GLU A 5 -25.39 2.54 22.78
C GLU A 5 -24.68 2.33 21.43
N CYS A 6 -23.45 2.79 21.35
CA CYS A 6 -22.56 2.56 20.20
C CYS A 6 -22.38 1.04 20.07
N SER A 7 -23.03 0.40 19.11
CA SER A 7 -22.88 -1.04 18.90
C SER A 7 -21.57 -1.31 18.17
N ILE A 8 -20.56 -1.72 18.91
CA ILE A 8 -19.31 -2.22 18.32
C ILE A 8 -19.60 -3.57 17.66
N ASN A 9 -19.54 -3.61 16.33
CA ASN A 9 -19.69 -4.84 15.56
C ASN A 9 -18.39 -5.63 15.59
N LYS A 10 -18.44 -6.88 16.07
CA LYS A 10 -17.31 -7.80 16.17
C LYS A 10 -17.52 -9.00 15.28
N TYR A 11 -16.57 -9.30 14.43
CA TYR A 11 -16.63 -10.41 13.48
C TYR A 11 -15.35 -11.25 13.55
N PHE A 12 -15.48 -12.55 13.34
CA PHE A 12 -14.31 -13.43 13.20
C PHE A 12 -14.16 -13.78 11.72
N VAL A 13 -13.24 -13.08 11.04
CA VAL A 13 -13.14 -13.05 9.58
C VAL A 13 -11.71 -13.21 9.10
N GLN A 14 -11.53 -13.50 7.81
CA GLN A 14 -10.23 -13.45 7.16
C GLN A 14 -9.78 -12.01 6.89
N GLY A 15 -8.45 -11.81 6.72
CA GLY A 15 -7.90 -10.53 6.29
C GLY A 15 -8.48 -10.04 4.97
N ASP A 16 -8.70 -10.93 4.02
CA ASP A 16 -9.32 -10.61 2.73
C ASP A 16 -10.76 -10.12 2.88
N GLU A 17 -11.55 -10.76 3.77
CA GLU A 17 -12.89 -10.28 4.09
C GLU A 17 -12.83 -8.90 4.77
N ALA A 18 -11.84 -8.67 5.64
CA ALA A 18 -11.63 -7.38 6.30
C ALA A 18 -11.23 -6.27 5.32
N ILE A 19 -10.41 -6.56 4.30
CA ILE A 19 -10.06 -5.64 3.20
C ILE A 19 -11.33 -5.22 2.45
N ALA A 20 -12.19 -6.18 2.09
CA ALA A 20 -13.44 -5.91 1.40
C ALA A 20 -14.38 -5.02 2.22
N GLU A 21 -14.57 -5.30 3.51
CA GLU A 21 -15.39 -4.47 4.42
C GLU A 21 -14.75 -3.08 4.64
N GLY A 22 -13.42 -2.97 4.73
CA GLY A 22 -12.69 -1.70 4.79
C GLY A 22 -12.91 -0.84 3.55
N ALA A 23 -12.92 -1.44 2.37
CA ALA A 23 -13.23 -0.75 1.11
C ALA A 23 -14.69 -0.24 1.09
N ILE A 24 -15.65 -1.06 1.52
CA ILE A 24 -17.06 -0.67 1.63
C ILE A 24 -17.23 0.49 2.61
N ALA A 25 -16.57 0.41 3.77
CA ALA A 25 -16.56 1.44 4.80
C ALA A 25 -15.93 2.75 4.30
N ALA A 26 -14.88 2.68 3.49
CA ALA A 26 -14.27 3.84 2.83
C ALA A 26 -15.16 4.52 1.77
N GLY A 27 -16.29 3.89 1.41
CA GLY A 27 -17.20 4.37 0.37
C GLY A 27 -16.88 3.85 -1.03
N CYS A 28 -16.08 2.78 -1.16
CA CYS A 28 -15.87 2.10 -2.44
C CYS A 28 -17.21 1.55 -2.97
N ARG A 29 -17.51 1.85 -4.23
CA ARG A 29 -18.75 1.41 -4.90
C ARG A 29 -18.49 0.85 -6.30
N TYR A 30 -17.24 0.73 -6.70
CA TYR A 30 -16.86 0.09 -7.94
C TYR A 30 -15.67 -0.83 -7.74
N PHE A 31 -15.83 -2.06 -8.19
CA PHE A 31 -14.78 -3.07 -8.20
C PHE A 31 -14.72 -3.73 -9.58
N ALA A 32 -13.52 -3.88 -10.10
CA ALA A 32 -13.27 -4.71 -11.26
C ALA A 32 -12.03 -5.58 -11.01
N GLY A 33 -12.13 -6.88 -11.26
CA GLY A 33 -11.05 -7.82 -10.99
C GLY A 33 -11.11 -9.05 -11.89
N TYR A 34 -10.01 -9.78 -11.93
CA TYR A 34 -9.90 -11.13 -12.49
C TYR A 34 -9.54 -12.09 -11.36
N PRO A 35 -10.21 -13.25 -11.24
CA PRO A 35 -9.99 -14.17 -10.12
C PRO A 35 -8.55 -14.68 -10.09
N ILE A 36 -7.89 -14.50 -8.95
CA ILE A 36 -6.53 -14.98 -8.72
C ILE A 36 -6.31 -15.29 -7.23
N THR A 37 -5.77 -16.47 -6.93
CA THR A 37 -5.38 -16.86 -5.57
C THR A 37 -4.07 -16.13 -5.19
N PRO A 38 -3.96 -15.57 -3.96
CA PRO A 38 -4.84 -15.68 -2.78
C PRO A 38 -5.77 -14.46 -2.58
N ALA A 39 -6.13 -13.71 -3.61
CA ALA A 39 -6.95 -12.50 -3.54
C ALA A 39 -8.44 -12.74 -3.90
N SER A 40 -8.84 -13.99 -4.15
CA SER A 40 -10.20 -14.34 -4.59
C SER A 40 -11.26 -14.01 -3.57
N GLU A 41 -10.98 -14.20 -2.28
CA GLU A 41 -11.90 -13.99 -1.17
C GLU A 41 -12.29 -12.50 -1.01
N ILE A 42 -11.41 -11.57 -1.41
CA ILE A 42 -11.74 -10.14 -1.50
C ILE A 42 -12.82 -9.92 -2.56
N SER A 43 -12.60 -10.48 -3.76
CA SER A 43 -13.50 -10.34 -4.90
C SER A 43 -14.88 -10.96 -4.61
N GLU A 44 -14.91 -12.14 -4.01
CA GLU A 44 -16.12 -12.86 -3.63
C GLU A 44 -16.92 -12.09 -2.56
N THR A 45 -16.22 -11.55 -1.56
CA THR A 45 -16.85 -10.76 -0.51
C THR A 45 -17.45 -9.48 -1.08
N ILE A 46 -16.71 -8.75 -1.94
CA ILE A 46 -17.21 -7.57 -2.62
C ILE A 46 -18.41 -7.90 -3.50
N ALA A 47 -18.36 -8.97 -4.30
CA ALA A 47 -19.48 -9.38 -5.17
C ALA A 47 -20.74 -9.68 -4.36
N ARG A 48 -20.60 -10.26 -3.18
CA ARG A 48 -21.71 -10.54 -2.26
C ARG A 48 -22.27 -9.27 -1.61
N ARG A 49 -21.39 -8.36 -1.18
CA ARG A 49 -21.73 -7.19 -0.36
C ARG A 49 -22.17 -5.96 -1.17
N PHE A 50 -21.63 -5.75 -2.36
CA PHE A 50 -21.92 -4.54 -3.17
C PHE A 50 -23.39 -4.36 -3.51
N PRO A 51 -24.20 -5.38 -3.85
CA PRO A 51 -25.64 -5.21 -4.04
C PRO A 51 -26.35 -4.57 -2.84
N GLU A 52 -25.88 -4.83 -1.61
CA GLU A 52 -26.48 -4.31 -0.38
C GLU A 52 -26.19 -2.81 -0.17
N VAL A 53 -25.11 -2.31 -0.75
CA VAL A 53 -24.63 -0.93 -0.57
C VAL A 53 -24.70 -0.08 -1.85
N GLY A 54 -25.32 -0.61 -2.91
CA GLY A 54 -25.46 0.07 -4.20
C GLY A 54 -24.14 0.16 -4.99
N GLY A 55 -23.23 -0.78 -4.79
CA GLY A 55 -21.98 -0.90 -5.53
C GLY A 55 -22.12 -1.78 -6.77
N VAL A 56 -21.11 -1.73 -7.64
CA VAL A 56 -20.99 -2.51 -8.87
C VAL A 56 -19.71 -3.33 -8.81
N ALA A 57 -19.81 -4.66 -8.85
CA ALA A 57 -18.68 -5.57 -8.95
C ALA A 57 -18.69 -6.27 -10.31
N ILE A 58 -17.59 -6.21 -11.04
CA ILE A 58 -17.48 -6.78 -12.39
C ILE A 58 -16.25 -7.70 -12.44
N GLN A 59 -16.46 -8.95 -12.84
CA GLN A 59 -15.38 -9.81 -13.25
C GLN A 59 -15.01 -9.46 -14.70
N MET A 60 -13.74 -9.12 -14.90
CA MET A 60 -13.18 -8.81 -16.21
C MET A 60 -12.55 -10.03 -16.87
N GLU A 61 -12.22 -9.91 -18.13
CA GLU A 61 -11.53 -10.95 -18.91
C GLU A 61 -10.09 -11.18 -18.42
N ASP A 62 -9.42 -10.10 -17.97
CA ASP A 62 -8.05 -10.12 -17.47
C ASP A 62 -7.76 -8.92 -16.55
N GLU A 63 -6.52 -8.85 -16.09
CA GLU A 63 -6.02 -7.79 -15.20
C GLU A 63 -5.84 -6.45 -15.91
N LEU A 64 -5.58 -6.45 -17.22
CA LEU A 64 -5.47 -5.22 -18.04
C LEU A 64 -6.84 -4.53 -18.12
N ALA A 65 -7.89 -5.28 -18.46
CA ALA A 65 -9.26 -4.76 -18.47
C ALA A 65 -9.68 -4.28 -17.07
N SER A 66 -9.31 -5.00 -16.02
CA SER A 66 -9.64 -4.66 -14.64
C SER A 66 -9.10 -3.30 -14.21
N ILE A 67 -7.79 -3.05 -14.41
CA ILE A 67 -7.16 -1.80 -13.96
C ILE A 67 -7.68 -0.58 -14.73
N HIS A 68 -7.90 -0.70 -16.04
CA HIS A 68 -8.44 0.39 -16.85
C HIS A 68 -9.90 0.69 -16.52
N SER A 69 -10.70 -0.34 -16.22
CA SER A 69 -12.09 -0.19 -15.78
C SER A 69 -12.18 0.57 -14.45
N VAL A 70 -11.32 0.22 -13.49
CA VAL A 70 -11.21 0.93 -12.20
C VAL A 70 -10.78 2.39 -12.39
N GLY A 71 -9.80 2.63 -13.26
CA GLY A 71 -9.40 4.00 -13.63
C GLY A 71 -10.55 4.79 -14.24
N GLY A 72 -11.31 4.18 -15.15
CA GLY A 72 -12.50 4.81 -15.76
C GLY A 72 -13.59 5.13 -14.72
N ALA A 73 -13.87 4.23 -13.79
CA ALA A 73 -14.80 4.45 -12.69
C ALA A 73 -14.35 5.61 -11.79
N SER A 74 -13.04 5.70 -11.53
CA SER A 74 -12.46 6.82 -10.78
C SER A 74 -12.67 8.15 -11.51
N VAL A 75 -12.48 8.22 -12.81
CA VAL A 75 -12.76 9.42 -13.64
C VAL A 75 -14.24 9.79 -13.56
N ALA A 76 -15.13 8.78 -13.57
CA ALA A 76 -16.58 8.99 -13.42
C ALA A 76 -16.98 9.46 -12.00
N GLY A 77 -16.08 9.43 -11.02
CA GLY A 77 -16.32 9.96 -9.69
C GLY A 77 -16.52 8.94 -8.59
N MET A 78 -16.37 7.65 -8.91
CA MET A 78 -16.52 6.58 -7.94
C MET A 78 -15.20 6.32 -7.19
N LYS A 79 -15.28 6.01 -5.90
CA LYS A 79 -14.18 5.32 -5.23
C LYS A 79 -14.15 3.89 -5.75
N ALA A 80 -13.02 3.48 -6.29
CA ALA A 80 -12.87 2.25 -7.04
C ALA A 80 -11.65 1.45 -6.58
N MET A 81 -11.72 0.12 -6.72
CA MET A 81 -10.65 -0.79 -6.29
C MET A 81 -10.52 -1.97 -7.27
N THR A 82 -9.29 -2.47 -7.39
CA THR A 82 -8.98 -3.76 -7.98
C THR A 82 -8.07 -4.55 -7.05
N VAL A 83 -8.11 -5.87 -7.16
CA VAL A 83 -7.21 -6.75 -6.42
C VAL A 83 -6.48 -7.69 -7.36
N SER A 84 -5.30 -8.15 -6.97
CA SER A 84 -4.56 -9.17 -7.70
C SER A 84 -3.43 -9.76 -6.84
N SER A 85 -2.58 -10.56 -7.45
CA SER A 85 -1.41 -11.20 -6.85
C SER A 85 -0.37 -11.51 -7.92
N GLY A 86 0.91 -11.39 -7.60
CA GLY A 86 2.02 -11.87 -8.42
C GLY A 86 1.92 -11.51 -9.91
N PRO A 87 1.72 -12.51 -10.82
CA PRO A 87 1.69 -12.24 -12.26
C PRO A 87 0.56 -11.30 -12.69
N GLY A 88 -0.57 -11.28 -11.96
CA GLY A 88 -1.66 -10.36 -12.25
C GLY A 88 -1.31 -8.91 -11.91
N ILE A 89 -0.50 -8.66 -10.89
CA ILE A 89 0.05 -7.32 -10.63
C ILE A 89 0.94 -6.89 -11.80
N SER A 90 1.80 -7.78 -12.31
CA SER A 90 2.65 -7.46 -13.47
C SER A 90 1.83 -7.02 -14.69
N LEU A 91 0.68 -7.66 -14.95
CA LEU A 91 -0.22 -7.28 -16.04
C LEU A 91 -0.89 -5.91 -15.82
N LYS A 92 -1.08 -5.50 -14.56
CA LYS A 92 -1.70 -4.20 -14.24
C LYS A 92 -0.74 -3.00 -14.38
N LEU A 93 0.56 -3.21 -14.52
CA LEU A 93 1.57 -2.15 -14.42
C LEU A 93 1.43 -1.07 -15.51
N GLU A 94 1.01 -1.42 -16.71
CA GLU A 94 0.76 -0.42 -17.77
C GLU A 94 -0.40 0.50 -17.39
N GLY A 95 -1.55 -0.08 -17.03
CA GLY A 95 -2.72 0.69 -16.58
C GLY A 95 -2.47 1.46 -15.29
N LEU A 96 -1.61 0.95 -14.39
CA LEU A 96 -1.14 1.68 -13.21
C LEU A 96 -0.39 2.95 -13.63
N GLY A 97 0.57 2.85 -14.56
CA GLY A 97 1.33 4.01 -15.07
C GLY A 97 0.41 5.06 -15.70
N TRP A 98 -0.61 4.60 -16.47
CA TRP A 98 -1.64 5.48 -17.00
C TRP A 98 -2.44 6.16 -15.87
N GLY A 99 -2.83 5.42 -14.83
CA GLY A 99 -3.56 5.96 -13.69
C GLY A 99 -2.76 6.99 -12.89
N ILE A 100 -1.47 6.73 -12.63
CA ILE A 100 -0.56 7.65 -11.92
C ILE A 100 -0.42 8.95 -12.71
N LYS A 101 -0.13 8.85 -14.01
CA LYS A 101 0.07 10.00 -14.88
C LYS A 101 -1.18 10.88 -14.98
N ASN A 102 -2.37 10.28 -15.00
CA ASN A 102 -3.64 11.00 -15.02
C ASN A 102 -4.16 11.34 -13.62
N GLU A 103 -3.37 11.06 -12.60
CA GLU A 103 -3.69 11.37 -11.20
C GLU A 103 -5.04 10.84 -10.76
N LEU A 104 -5.32 9.56 -11.08
CA LEU A 104 -6.59 8.90 -10.80
C LEU A 104 -6.57 8.28 -9.39
N PRO A 105 -7.45 8.72 -8.47
CA PRO A 105 -7.55 8.13 -7.15
C PRO A 105 -8.29 6.79 -7.19
N TYR A 106 -7.57 5.68 -6.94
CA TYR A 106 -8.14 4.35 -6.74
C TYR A 106 -7.18 3.48 -5.91
N VAL A 107 -7.65 2.33 -5.46
CA VAL A 107 -6.84 1.41 -4.66
C VAL A 107 -6.53 0.14 -5.45
N VAL A 108 -5.28 -0.30 -5.37
CA VAL A 108 -4.81 -1.60 -5.87
C VAL A 108 -4.39 -2.45 -4.68
N VAL A 109 -5.03 -3.59 -4.49
CA VAL A 109 -4.62 -4.55 -3.48
C VAL A 109 -3.74 -5.61 -4.13
N ASP A 110 -2.54 -5.78 -3.59
CA ASP A 110 -1.64 -6.87 -3.91
C ASP A 110 -1.58 -7.83 -2.73
N VAL A 111 -2.15 -9.01 -2.89
CA VAL A 111 -2.00 -10.10 -1.92
C VAL A 111 -0.82 -10.95 -2.35
N GLN A 112 0.37 -10.62 -1.84
CA GLN A 112 1.63 -11.25 -2.25
C GLN A 112 1.63 -12.75 -2.01
N ARG A 113 2.19 -13.49 -2.96
CA ARG A 113 2.34 -14.93 -2.91
C ARG A 113 3.74 -15.37 -3.30
N ALA A 114 4.08 -16.65 -3.06
CA ALA A 114 5.38 -17.18 -3.42
C ALA A 114 5.58 -17.21 -4.95
N GLY A 115 6.51 -16.37 -5.43
CA GLY A 115 6.97 -16.30 -6.83
C GLY A 115 8.19 -17.19 -7.09
N PRO A 116 8.84 -17.04 -8.27
CA PRO A 116 8.50 -16.12 -9.36
C PRO A 116 7.36 -16.63 -10.25
N SER A 117 6.78 -15.73 -11.08
CA SER A 117 5.66 -16.04 -11.98
C SER A 117 4.45 -16.61 -11.21
N ASN A 118 3.86 -17.70 -11.65
CA ASN A 118 2.77 -18.35 -10.93
C ASN A 118 3.20 -18.93 -9.58
N GLY A 119 4.46 -19.29 -9.44
CA GLY A 119 5.07 -19.75 -8.20
C GLY A 119 4.25 -20.82 -7.48
N VAL A 120 4.00 -20.61 -6.19
CA VAL A 120 3.10 -21.44 -5.37
C VAL A 120 1.90 -20.59 -4.96
N ALA A 121 0.83 -20.64 -5.75
CA ALA A 121 -0.30 -19.70 -5.68
C ALA A 121 -1.02 -19.64 -4.33
N THR A 122 -0.98 -20.71 -3.54
CA THR A 122 -1.64 -20.83 -2.23
C THR A 122 -0.68 -20.63 -1.05
N ARG A 123 0.47 -20.03 -1.29
CA ARG A 123 1.51 -19.88 -0.28
C ARG A 123 2.09 -18.48 -0.28
N VAL A 124 2.47 -18.03 0.90
CA VAL A 124 2.96 -16.69 1.17
C VAL A 124 4.30 -16.40 0.48
N GLY A 125 4.49 -15.15 0.09
CA GLY A 125 5.75 -14.57 -0.35
C GLY A 125 5.76 -13.06 -0.14
N GLN A 126 6.92 -12.42 -0.27
CA GLN A 126 7.10 -10.97 -0.18
C GLN A 126 8.05 -10.50 -1.30
N GLY A 127 7.78 -10.95 -2.53
CA GLY A 127 8.62 -10.67 -3.70
C GLY A 127 8.20 -9.46 -4.52
N ASP A 128 7.08 -8.80 -4.20
CA ASP A 128 6.50 -7.76 -5.05
C ASP A 128 6.85 -6.33 -4.61
N LEU A 129 7.70 -6.17 -3.59
CA LEU A 129 8.10 -4.87 -3.07
C LEU A 129 8.67 -3.94 -4.15
N TYR A 130 9.58 -4.46 -5.00
CA TYR A 130 10.16 -3.70 -6.10
C TYR A 130 9.23 -3.63 -7.32
N THR A 131 8.40 -4.63 -7.55
CA THR A 131 7.35 -4.59 -8.57
C THR A 131 6.42 -3.42 -8.32
N VAL A 132 5.97 -3.22 -7.08
CA VAL A 132 5.13 -2.08 -6.69
C VAL A 132 5.88 -0.76 -6.82
N LYS A 133 7.16 -0.70 -6.43
CA LYS A 133 7.96 0.55 -6.51
C LYS A 133 8.23 1.02 -7.93
N TYR A 134 8.66 0.09 -8.79
CA TYR A 134 9.23 0.43 -10.11
C TYR A 134 8.37 -0.03 -11.29
N GLY A 135 7.25 -0.67 -11.04
CA GLY A 135 6.47 -1.35 -12.05
C GLY A 135 5.71 -0.44 -13.01
N SER A 136 5.52 0.84 -12.69
CA SER A 136 4.92 1.76 -13.65
C SER A 136 5.87 2.04 -14.82
N ALA A 137 5.35 2.03 -16.04
CA ALA A 137 6.16 2.26 -17.22
C ALA A 137 6.82 3.65 -17.20
N GLY A 138 8.14 3.70 -17.41
CA GLY A 138 8.92 4.92 -17.64
C GLY A 138 9.37 5.69 -16.41
N GLY A 139 9.02 5.30 -15.19
CA GLY A 139 9.44 6.01 -13.97
C GLY A 139 8.83 7.41 -13.86
N ASN A 140 9.61 8.37 -13.34
CA ASN A 140 9.21 9.77 -13.12
C ASN A 140 7.94 9.92 -12.25
N ASN A 141 7.79 9.05 -11.28
CA ASN A 141 6.69 9.09 -10.31
C ASN A 141 7.13 8.52 -8.96
N SER A 142 6.31 8.72 -7.94
CA SER A 142 6.47 8.10 -6.63
C SER A 142 5.20 7.36 -6.27
N ILE A 143 5.35 6.18 -5.69
CA ILE A 143 4.26 5.29 -5.29
C ILE A 143 3.96 5.46 -3.80
N ILE A 144 2.70 5.26 -3.43
CA ILE A 144 2.27 5.09 -2.04
C ILE A 144 1.81 3.64 -1.87
N ALA A 145 2.44 2.93 -0.91
CA ALA A 145 2.09 1.56 -0.57
C ALA A 145 2.09 1.35 0.95
N ILE A 146 1.05 0.70 1.45
CA ILE A 146 0.81 0.45 2.88
C ILE A 146 0.71 -1.05 3.10
N SER A 147 1.26 -1.56 4.21
CA SER A 147 1.25 -3.00 4.50
C SER A 147 0.68 -3.32 5.89
N PRO A 148 -0.44 -4.08 5.96
CA PRO A 148 -0.98 -4.59 7.20
C PRO A 148 -0.20 -5.81 7.71
N MET A 149 -0.25 -6.08 9.03
CA MET A 149 0.30 -7.29 9.64
C MET A 149 -0.75 -8.19 10.29
N ASN A 150 -2.00 -7.77 10.32
CA ASN A 150 -3.12 -8.50 10.94
C ASN A 150 -4.46 -8.08 10.32
N VAL A 151 -5.53 -8.78 10.71
CA VAL A 151 -6.88 -8.59 10.14
C VAL A 151 -7.47 -7.21 10.46
N GLN A 152 -7.25 -6.67 11.66
CA GLN A 152 -7.73 -5.34 12.01
C GLN A 152 -7.05 -4.27 11.13
N GLU A 153 -5.74 -4.36 10.97
CA GLU A 153 -5.01 -3.44 10.09
C GLU A 153 -5.39 -3.61 8.62
N ALA A 154 -5.73 -4.82 8.17
CA ALA A 154 -6.23 -5.04 6.82
C ALA A 154 -7.48 -4.21 6.54
N PHE A 155 -8.40 -4.08 7.51
CA PHE A 155 -9.56 -3.19 7.45
C PHE A 155 -9.15 -1.71 7.52
N ASP A 156 -8.42 -1.32 8.57
CA ASP A 156 -8.12 0.09 8.86
C ASP A 156 -7.26 0.72 7.77
N LEU A 157 -6.22 -0.01 7.30
CA LEU A 157 -5.29 0.49 6.29
C LEU A 157 -5.90 0.47 4.88
N THR A 158 -6.91 -0.35 4.62
CA THR A 158 -7.70 -0.23 3.38
C THR A 158 -8.42 1.11 3.33
N ILE A 159 -9.04 1.55 4.43
CA ILE A 159 -9.66 2.88 4.51
C ILE A 159 -8.60 3.98 4.29
N GLU A 160 -7.43 3.83 4.91
CA GLU A 160 -6.30 4.75 4.74
C GLU A 160 -5.85 4.86 3.27
N CYS A 161 -5.77 3.71 2.54
CA CYS A 161 -5.43 3.70 1.11
C CYS A 161 -6.41 4.56 0.30
N PHE A 162 -7.72 4.45 0.55
CA PHE A 162 -8.71 5.30 -0.11
C PHE A 162 -8.55 6.78 0.24
N ASN A 163 -8.28 7.10 1.50
CA ASN A 163 -8.07 8.48 1.92
C ASN A 163 -6.83 9.09 1.26
N LEU A 164 -5.71 8.35 1.26
CA LEU A 164 -4.48 8.81 0.61
C LEU A 164 -4.65 8.91 -0.91
N SER A 165 -5.40 8.00 -1.54
CA SER A 165 -5.62 8.08 -2.98
C SER A 165 -6.35 9.37 -3.37
N GLU A 166 -7.35 9.80 -2.60
CA GLU A 166 -8.08 11.06 -2.85
C GLU A 166 -7.22 12.29 -2.54
N ILE A 167 -6.46 12.30 -1.41
CA ILE A 167 -5.59 13.41 -1.02
C ILE A 167 -4.46 13.60 -2.05
N PHE A 168 -3.81 12.54 -2.44
CA PHE A 168 -2.66 12.59 -3.35
C PHE A 168 -3.05 12.48 -4.82
N ARG A 169 -4.33 12.24 -5.14
CA ARG A 169 -4.79 12.01 -6.52
C ARG A 169 -3.88 11.04 -7.26
N THR A 170 -3.75 9.84 -6.72
CA THR A 170 -2.88 8.80 -7.28
C THR A 170 -3.39 7.42 -6.87
N PRO A 171 -3.13 6.38 -7.67
CA PRO A 171 -3.30 5.02 -7.19
C PRO A 171 -2.49 4.77 -5.93
N VAL A 172 -3.07 4.04 -4.97
CA VAL A 172 -2.42 3.64 -3.72
C VAL A 172 -2.48 2.13 -3.59
N PHE A 173 -1.37 1.50 -3.21
CA PHE A 173 -1.31 0.08 -2.96
C PHE A 173 -1.61 -0.27 -1.50
N LEU A 174 -2.45 -1.27 -1.31
CA LEU A 174 -2.44 -2.09 -0.10
C LEU A 174 -1.57 -3.32 -0.42
N LEU A 175 -0.35 -3.35 0.09
CA LEU A 175 0.62 -4.42 -0.11
C LEU A 175 0.51 -5.39 1.07
N THR A 176 -0.40 -6.35 0.96
CA THR A 176 -0.60 -7.42 1.94
C THR A 176 0.10 -8.71 1.47
N ASP A 177 -0.11 -9.79 2.18
CA ASP A 177 0.40 -11.11 1.84
C ASP A 177 -0.64 -12.21 2.14
N GLU A 178 -0.43 -13.41 1.59
CA GLU A 178 -1.36 -14.54 1.74
C GLU A 178 -1.62 -14.88 3.20
N THR A 179 -0.62 -14.82 4.06
CA THR A 179 -0.78 -15.15 5.48
C THR A 179 -1.71 -14.16 6.19
N VAL A 180 -1.56 -12.87 5.95
CA VAL A 180 -2.48 -11.85 6.50
C VAL A 180 -3.87 -12.01 5.88
N GLY A 181 -3.94 -12.23 4.56
CA GLY A 181 -5.19 -12.38 3.82
C GLY A 181 -6.04 -13.55 4.32
N HIS A 182 -5.43 -14.71 4.55
CA HIS A 182 -6.14 -15.93 4.93
C HIS A 182 -6.24 -16.20 6.45
N THR A 183 -5.45 -15.49 7.27
CA THR A 183 -5.58 -15.60 8.73
C THR A 183 -6.95 -15.09 9.19
N ARG A 184 -7.57 -15.83 10.11
CA ARG A 184 -8.83 -15.44 10.76
C ARG A 184 -8.56 -14.86 12.13
N GLU A 185 -9.01 -13.64 12.37
CA GLU A 185 -8.92 -12.95 13.64
C GLU A 185 -10.20 -12.16 13.95
N LEU A 186 -10.27 -11.61 15.15
CA LEU A 186 -11.34 -10.73 15.53
C LEU A 186 -11.19 -9.37 14.83
N LEU A 187 -12.18 -9.02 14.01
CA LEU A 187 -12.33 -7.69 13.43
C LEU A 187 -13.34 -6.88 14.25
N VAL A 188 -12.95 -5.68 14.62
CA VAL A 188 -13.83 -4.69 15.25
C VAL A 188 -14.11 -3.59 14.23
N ILE A 189 -15.36 -3.50 13.77
CA ILE A 189 -15.79 -2.42 12.86
C ILE A 189 -16.41 -1.31 13.70
N PRO A 190 -15.80 -0.11 13.75
CA PRO A 190 -16.35 1.03 14.49
C PRO A 190 -17.61 1.56 13.82
N ASP A 191 -18.35 2.42 14.55
CA ASP A 191 -19.51 3.12 13.95
C ASP A 191 -19.03 3.98 12.76
N ALA A 192 -19.83 4.03 11.70
CA ALA A 192 -19.50 4.79 10.49
C ALA A 192 -19.20 6.28 10.77
N ARG A 193 -19.75 6.84 11.85
CA ARG A 193 -19.50 8.23 12.29
C ARG A 193 -18.11 8.45 12.88
N GLU A 194 -17.46 7.38 13.34
CA GLU A 194 -16.10 7.41 13.90
C GLU A 194 -15.03 7.27 12.81
N LEU A 195 -15.41 6.79 11.63
CA LEU A 195 -14.51 6.62 10.50
C LEU A 195 -14.18 7.96 9.85
N LYS A 196 -12.91 8.23 9.68
CA LYS A 196 -12.43 9.42 8.96
C LYS A 196 -12.33 9.08 7.47
N ILE A 197 -13.36 9.44 6.71
CA ILE A 197 -13.40 9.21 5.26
C ILE A 197 -13.21 10.53 4.52
N VAL A 198 -12.17 10.59 3.69
CA VAL A 198 -11.88 11.76 2.86
C VAL A 198 -12.76 11.71 1.60
N PRO A 199 -13.61 12.71 1.37
CA PRO A 199 -14.38 12.82 0.14
C PRO A 199 -13.49 13.36 -0.99
N ARG A 200 -13.90 13.09 -2.25
CA ARG A 200 -13.29 13.74 -3.41
C ARG A 200 -13.49 15.24 -3.38
N ARG A 201 -12.39 15.98 -3.39
CA ARG A 201 -12.44 17.44 -3.44
C ARG A 201 -12.97 17.93 -4.78
N LYS A 202 -13.97 18.78 -4.75
CA LYS A 202 -14.59 19.36 -5.95
C LYS A 202 -14.02 20.72 -6.29
N PRO A 203 -13.95 21.10 -7.58
CA PRO A 203 -13.59 22.45 -7.99
C PRO A 203 -14.56 23.50 -7.42
N THR A 204 -14.01 24.64 -7.04
CA THR A 204 -14.78 25.82 -6.56
C THR A 204 -14.70 26.99 -7.54
N VAL A 205 -13.90 26.88 -8.59
CA VAL A 205 -13.77 27.91 -9.65
C VAL A 205 -14.72 27.57 -10.80
N PRO A 206 -15.10 28.56 -11.64
CA PRO A 206 -15.90 28.30 -12.85
C PRO A 206 -15.19 27.32 -13.79
N PRO A 207 -15.93 26.53 -14.61
CA PRO A 207 -15.35 25.59 -15.57
C PRO A 207 -14.35 26.22 -16.56
N SER A 208 -14.55 27.49 -16.93
CA SER A 208 -13.65 28.23 -17.83
C SER A 208 -12.26 28.50 -17.22
N GLU A 209 -12.15 28.54 -15.90
CA GLU A 209 -10.91 28.82 -15.16
C GLU A 209 -10.24 27.55 -14.62
N PHE A 210 -10.95 26.44 -14.63
CA PHE A 210 -10.47 25.19 -14.07
C PHE A 210 -9.34 24.59 -14.91
N LEU A 211 -8.25 24.21 -14.22
CA LEU A 211 -7.15 23.43 -14.78
C LEU A 211 -7.22 22.03 -14.19
N MET A 212 -7.19 21.02 -15.06
CA MET A 212 -7.30 19.62 -14.64
C MET A 212 -6.08 19.16 -13.81
N TYR A 213 -4.91 19.69 -14.12
CA TYR A 213 -3.64 19.30 -13.50
C TYR A 213 -2.86 20.51 -12.97
N PRO A 214 -2.31 20.45 -11.74
CA PRO A 214 -1.65 21.58 -11.09
C PRO A 214 -0.18 21.75 -11.53
N LEU A 215 0.11 21.68 -12.84
CA LEU A 215 1.47 21.68 -13.37
C LEU A 215 2.23 23.00 -13.17
N ASN A 216 1.53 24.07 -12.80
CA ASN A 216 2.16 25.35 -12.46
C ASN A 216 2.60 25.44 -10.98
N THR A 217 2.13 24.49 -10.15
CA THR A 217 2.46 24.35 -8.73
C THR A 217 2.86 22.91 -8.43
N PRO A 218 3.99 22.42 -8.95
CA PRO A 218 4.42 21.03 -8.74
C PRO A 218 4.49 20.67 -7.26
N GLY A 219 4.06 19.47 -6.90
CA GLY A 219 4.00 19.00 -5.53
C GLY A 219 2.67 19.27 -4.81
N THR A 220 1.74 20.02 -5.42
CA THR A 220 0.42 20.25 -4.82
C THR A 220 -0.34 18.95 -4.63
N ILE A 221 -0.87 18.75 -3.42
CA ILE A 221 -1.82 17.70 -3.06
C ILE A 221 -3.18 18.31 -2.73
N ASP A 222 -4.19 17.47 -2.49
CA ASP A 222 -5.54 17.96 -2.16
C ASP A 222 -6.14 18.84 -3.28
N TYR A 223 -5.69 18.64 -4.52
CA TYR A 223 -6.14 19.38 -5.68
C TYR A 223 -7.49 18.83 -6.18
N PRO A 224 -8.45 19.69 -6.56
CA PRO A 224 -9.79 19.23 -6.89
C PRO A 224 -9.82 18.33 -8.15
N TYR A 225 -10.73 17.35 -8.12
CA TYR A 225 -11.02 16.47 -9.25
C TYR A 225 -12.53 16.45 -9.52
N PRO A 226 -13.01 17.02 -10.65
CA PRO A 226 -14.44 16.96 -11.00
C PRO A 226 -14.82 15.57 -11.45
N ASN A 227 -16.09 15.21 -11.32
CA ASN A 227 -16.62 14.00 -11.95
C ASN A 227 -17.11 14.31 -13.37
N ILE A 228 -17.15 13.27 -14.21
CA ILE A 228 -17.80 13.38 -15.53
C ILE A 228 -19.25 13.85 -15.35
N GLY A 229 -19.68 14.82 -16.15
CA GLY A 229 -21.03 15.37 -16.11
C GLY A 229 -21.24 16.58 -15.18
N GLU A 230 -20.23 17.00 -14.41
CA GLU A 230 -20.31 18.19 -13.54
C GLU A 230 -20.01 19.51 -14.29
N GLY A 231 -19.94 19.50 -15.62
CA GLY A 231 -19.76 20.71 -16.44
C GLY A 231 -18.29 21.12 -16.64
N TYR A 232 -17.33 20.41 -16.05
CA TYR A 232 -15.91 20.66 -16.22
C TYR A 232 -15.32 19.86 -17.38
N GLY A 233 -14.34 20.46 -18.07
CA GLY A 233 -13.55 19.75 -19.08
C GLY A 233 -12.62 18.74 -18.43
N ILE A 234 -12.85 17.46 -18.66
CA ILE A 234 -12.00 16.36 -18.21
C ILE A 234 -11.29 15.77 -19.43
N CYS A 235 -9.97 15.71 -19.37
CA CYS A 235 -9.18 15.10 -20.43
C CYS A 235 -8.16 14.14 -19.81
N VAL A 236 -8.35 12.84 -20.03
CA VAL A 236 -7.45 11.75 -19.63
C VAL A 236 -6.80 11.18 -20.87
N SER A 237 -5.50 11.33 -20.99
CA SER A 237 -4.72 10.97 -22.19
C SER A 237 -3.62 9.96 -21.80
N PRO A 238 -3.20 9.03 -22.66
CA PRO A 238 -2.00 8.22 -22.44
C PRO A 238 -0.69 8.99 -22.61
N TYR A 239 -0.74 10.20 -23.19
CA TYR A 239 0.46 11.02 -23.46
C TYR A 239 0.74 12.05 -22.38
N THR A 240 1.95 12.62 -22.40
CA THR A 240 2.28 13.87 -21.71
C THR A 240 1.24 14.93 -22.05
N HIS A 241 0.82 15.70 -21.08
CA HIS A 241 -0.29 16.63 -21.22
C HIS A 241 0.00 18.01 -20.62
N THR A 242 -0.69 19.01 -21.11
CA THR A 242 -0.74 20.37 -20.54
C THR A 242 -1.55 20.39 -19.23
N ALA A 243 -1.57 21.52 -18.54
CA ALA A 243 -2.39 21.70 -17.33
C ALA A 243 -3.91 21.52 -17.60
N LYS A 244 -4.37 21.64 -18.85
CA LYS A 244 -5.76 21.36 -19.26
C LYS A 244 -6.00 19.88 -19.61
N GLY A 245 -4.94 19.05 -19.66
CA GLY A 245 -5.03 17.63 -20.01
C GLY A 245 -4.81 17.31 -21.50
N TYR A 246 -4.67 18.29 -22.37
CA TYR A 246 -4.42 18.05 -23.79
C TYR A 246 -3.01 17.52 -24.03
N ALA A 247 -2.90 16.52 -24.89
CA ALA A 247 -1.61 15.93 -25.25
C ALA A 247 -0.64 16.98 -25.80
N THR A 248 0.64 16.86 -25.46
CA THR A 248 1.71 17.77 -25.90
C THR A 248 3.02 17.01 -26.07
N THR A 249 3.89 17.53 -26.94
CA THR A 249 5.28 17.09 -27.11
C THR A 249 6.28 18.11 -26.53
N SER A 250 5.78 19.09 -25.78
CA SER A 250 6.60 20.12 -25.15
C SER A 250 7.47 19.53 -24.04
N GLU A 251 8.78 19.64 -24.14
CA GLU A 251 9.75 19.27 -23.10
C GLU A 251 9.43 19.95 -21.77
N LYS A 252 9.09 21.23 -21.82
CA LYS A 252 8.72 22.02 -20.63
C LYS A 252 7.50 21.50 -19.91
N ASP A 253 6.47 21.07 -20.65
CA ASP A 253 5.25 20.51 -20.03
C ASP A 253 5.52 19.11 -19.47
N HIS A 254 6.35 18.31 -20.15
CA HIS A 254 6.79 17.00 -19.67
C HIS A 254 7.57 17.12 -18.35
N ASP A 255 8.54 18.02 -18.28
CA ASP A 255 9.34 18.25 -17.07
C ASP A 255 8.48 18.69 -15.89
N LYS A 256 7.53 19.61 -16.10
CA LYS A 256 6.57 20.02 -15.07
C LYS A 256 5.71 18.85 -14.56
N MET A 257 5.20 18.04 -15.48
CA MET A 257 4.38 16.89 -15.13
C MET A 257 5.19 15.85 -14.34
N ALA A 258 6.37 15.47 -14.83
CA ALA A 258 7.26 14.53 -14.15
C ALA A 258 7.67 15.05 -12.75
N THR A 259 8.04 16.32 -12.67
CA THR A 259 8.36 16.97 -11.39
C THR A 259 7.18 16.94 -10.44
N HIS A 260 5.96 17.23 -10.92
CA HIS A 260 4.76 17.19 -10.08
C HIS A 260 4.47 15.78 -9.56
N LEU A 261 4.51 14.76 -10.42
CA LEU A 261 4.22 13.37 -10.05
C LEU A 261 5.19 12.80 -9.01
N VAL A 262 6.44 13.26 -9.00
CA VAL A 262 7.42 12.91 -7.97
C VAL A 262 7.17 13.72 -6.70
N ARG A 263 7.12 15.06 -6.82
CA ARG A 263 7.10 15.96 -5.67
C ARG A 263 5.82 15.90 -4.86
N LYS A 264 4.67 15.58 -5.46
CA LYS A 264 3.42 15.42 -4.69
C LYS A 264 3.49 14.31 -3.62
N VAL A 265 4.46 13.40 -3.73
CA VAL A 265 4.74 12.40 -2.69
C VAL A 265 5.96 12.79 -1.86
N THR A 266 7.07 13.17 -2.51
CA THR A 266 8.34 13.41 -1.82
C THR A 266 8.37 14.71 -0.99
N ASP A 267 7.55 15.70 -1.32
CA ASP A 267 7.44 16.93 -0.53
C ASP A 267 6.52 16.77 0.70
N HIS A 268 5.85 15.62 0.85
CA HIS A 268 4.88 15.34 1.92
C HIS A 268 5.22 14.07 2.72
N LEU A 269 6.52 13.80 2.90
CA LEU A 269 6.99 12.64 3.67
C LEU A 269 6.56 12.70 5.13
N ASP A 270 6.34 13.89 5.69
CA ASP A 270 5.78 14.10 7.02
C ASP A 270 4.41 13.42 7.22
N ARG A 271 3.59 13.37 6.17
CA ARG A 271 2.30 12.67 6.16
C ARG A 271 2.40 11.18 5.82
N LEU A 272 3.46 10.78 5.14
CA LEU A 272 3.65 9.44 4.59
C LEU A 272 4.69 8.61 5.35
N THR A 273 5.39 9.18 6.32
CA THR A 273 6.29 8.42 7.18
C THR A 273 5.51 7.85 8.35
N ARG A 274 5.13 6.57 8.24
CA ARG A 274 4.41 5.86 9.30
C ARG A 274 5.12 4.55 9.60
N VAL A 275 5.64 4.44 10.81
CA VAL A 275 6.34 3.27 11.32
C VAL A 275 5.80 2.87 12.70
N GLN A 276 5.99 1.61 13.06
CA GLN A 276 5.86 1.14 14.43
C GLN A 276 7.26 0.92 14.98
N GLU A 277 7.56 1.53 16.12
CA GLU A 277 8.83 1.39 16.83
C GLU A 277 8.59 0.75 18.19
N GLU A 278 9.38 -0.26 18.57
CA GLU A 278 9.31 -0.89 19.89
C GLU A 278 10.71 -1.06 20.46
N MET A 279 10.88 -0.66 21.72
CA MET A 279 12.08 -0.86 22.52
C MET A 279 13.37 -0.34 21.86
N LEU A 280 13.32 0.80 21.14
CA LEU A 280 14.47 1.39 20.45
C LEU A 280 15.34 2.31 21.33
N ASP A 281 14.88 2.73 22.50
CA ASP A 281 15.58 3.75 23.30
C ASP A 281 16.94 3.29 23.80
N ASP A 282 17.04 2.02 24.25
CA ASP A 282 18.25 1.40 24.76
C ASP A 282 18.77 0.25 23.88
N ALA A 283 18.28 0.14 22.63
CA ALA A 283 18.60 -0.96 21.75
C ALA A 283 20.08 -0.92 21.30
N GLU A 284 20.72 -2.08 21.33
CA GLU A 284 22.05 -2.34 20.76
C GLU A 284 21.99 -3.13 19.44
N TYR A 285 20.87 -3.80 19.20
CA TYR A 285 20.58 -4.58 18.01
C TYR A 285 19.16 -4.26 17.54
N GLY A 286 18.88 -4.48 16.26
CA GLY A 286 17.59 -4.17 15.69
C GLY A 286 17.03 -5.28 14.81
N ILE A 287 15.70 -5.33 14.69
CA ILE A 287 15.00 -6.13 13.72
C ILE A 287 14.07 -5.21 12.93
N ILE A 288 14.06 -5.34 11.59
CA ILE A 288 13.13 -4.62 10.72
C ILE A 288 12.38 -5.63 9.87
N ALA A 289 11.04 -5.59 9.91
CA ALA A 289 10.17 -6.48 9.13
C ALA A 289 8.87 -5.79 8.78
N TYR A 290 8.13 -6.30 7.76
CA TYR A 290 6.80 -5.82 7.39
C TYR A 290 5.84 -6.99 7.12
N GLY A 291 4.55 -6.67 6.95
CA GLY A 291 3.54 -7.69 6.64
C GLY A 291 3.48 -8.79 7.70
N CYS A 292 3.26 -10.02 7.26
CA CYS A 292 3.20 -11.18 8.15
C CYS A 292 4.50 -11.43 8.92
N GLU A 293 5.67 -11.09 8.38
CA GLU A 293 6.97 -11.27 9.03
C GLU A 293 7.19 -10.36 10.24
N ALA A 294 6.39 -9.31 10.40
CA ALA A 294 6.46 -8.45 11.58
C ALA A 294 6.14 -9.21 12.88
N ARG A 295 5.19 -10.14 12.83
CA ARG A 295 4.74 -10.89 14.02
C ARG A 295 5.82 -11.82 14.58
N PRO A 296 6.42 -12.75 13.81
CA PRO A 296 7.50 -13.59 14.30
C PRO A 296 8.74 -12.77 14.71
N ALA A 297 9.01 -11.64 14.02
CA ALA A 297 10.09 -10.73 14.39
C ALA A 297 9.89 -10.08 15.77
N MET A 298 8.68 -9.61 16.05
CA MET A 298 8.33 -9.06 17.38
C MET A 298 8.45 -10.09 18.49
N GLU A 299 8.01 -11.33 18.27
CA GLU A 299 8.15 -12.40 19.26
C GLU A 299 9.62 -12.79 19.51
N ALA A 300 10.44 -12.83 18.46
CA ALA A 300 11.89 -13.03 18.58
C ALA A 300 12.55 -11.90 19.38
N MET A 301 12.17 -10.65 19.14
CA MET A 301 12.63 -9.48 19.92
C MET A 301 12.25 -9.62 21.40
N LYS A 302 10.98 -9.95 21.71
CA LYS A 302 10.52 -10.13 23.10
C LYS A 302 11.29 -11.23 23.82
N LYS A 303 11.54 -12.36 23.15
CA LYS A 303 12.34 -13.46 23.68
C LYS A 303 13.78 -13.01 24.00
N ALA A 304 14.43 -12.32 23.07
CA ALA A 304 15.78 -11.79 23.29
C ALA A 304 15.83 -10.79 24.47
N ARG A 305 14.81 -9.93 24.57
CA ARG A 305 14.67 -9.00 25.70
C ARG A 305 14.51 -9.71 27.06
N ALA A 306 13.74 -10.79 27.09
CA ALA A 306 13.58 -11.60 28.31
C ALA A 306 14.91 -12.23 28.78
N GLU A 307 15.86 -12.43 27.87
CA GLU A 307 17.22 -12.92 28.15
C GLU A 307 18.23 -11.79 28.37
N GLY A 308 17.77 -10.54 28.50
CA GLY A 308 18.62 -9.38 28.82
C GLY A 308 19.35 -8.77 27.61
N ILE A 309 19.03 -9.20 26.38
CA ILE A 309 19.63 -8.68 25.14
C ILE A 309 18.82 -7.47 24.66
N LYS A 310 19.49 -6.33 24.47
CA LYS A 310 18.87 -5.06 24.11
C LYS A 310 18.55 -5.00 22.62
N VAL A 311 17.44 -5.60 22.21
CA VAL A 311 16.94 -5.62 20.83
C VAL A 311 15.76 -4.67 20.70
N GLY A 312 15.77 -3.84 19.65
CA GLY A 312 14.63 -3.01 19.24
C GLY A 312 14.01 -3.52 17.96
N PHE A 313 12.78 -3.11 17.69
CA PHE A 313 12.03 -3.47 16.49
C PHE A 313 11.50 -2.22 15.80
N LEU A 314 11.55 -2.20 14.46
CA LEU A 314 10.94 -1.19 13.62
C LEU A 314 10.17 -1.87 12.48
N ARG A 315 8.92 -1.47 12.28
CA ARG A 315 8.08 -1.91 11.17
C ARG A 315 7.66 -0.73 10.31
N PRO A 316 8.02 -0.68 9.03
CA PRO A 316 7.38 0.22 8.10
C PRO A 316 5.90 -0.18 7.94
N ILE A 317 4.97 0.73 8.20
CA ILE A 317 3.54 0.57 7.90
C ILE A 317 3.29 1.11 6.48
N ILE A 318 3.74 2.32 6.20
CA ILE A 318 3.89 2.82 4.83
C ILE A 318 5.27 2.39 4.34
N ILE A 319 5.27 1.52 3.31
CA ILE A 319 6.49 0.96 2.72
C ILE A 319 7.03 1.87 1.62
N TRP A 320 6.16 2.47 0.85
CA TRP A 320 6.51 3.48 -0.14
C TRP A 320 5.68 4.74 0.08
N PRO A 321 6.30 5.93 0.11
CA PRO A 321 7.75 6.18 0.09
C PRO A 321 8.47 5.53 1.27
N PHE A 322 9.71 5.07 1.05
CA PHE A 322 10.46 4.35 2.07
C PHE A 322 10.79 5.25 3.26
N PRO A 323 10.63 4.81 4.51
CA PRO A 323 10.82 5.61 5.71
C PRO A 323 12.31 5.73 6.08
N ASP A 324 13.10 6.40 5.26
CA ASP A 324 14.55 6.52 5.38
C ASP A 324 14.98 7.09 6.73
N GLU A 325 14.32 8.14 7.21
CA GLU A 325 14.71 8.85 8.42
C GLU A 325 14.57 7.99 9.69
N PRO A 326 13.42 7.33 9.98
CA PRO A 326 13.30 6.42 11.12
C PRO A 326 14.34 5.29 11.07
N ILE A 327 14.57 4.69 9.91
CA ILE A 327 15.55 3.61 9.75
C ILE A 327 16.98 4.12 9.98
N TYR A 328 17.34 5.29 9.44
CA TYR A 328 18.63 5.92 9.71
C TYR A 328 18.82 6.22 11.21
N ARG A 329 17.80 6.77 11.85
CA ARG A 329 17.83 7.07 13.29
C ARG A 329 18.03 5.80 14.14
N MET A 330 17.36 4.70 13.78
CA MET A 330 17.60 3.39 14.39
C MET A 330 19.02 2.89 14.13
N ALA A 331 19.51 2.97 12.89
CA ALA A 331 20.84 2.52 12.51
C ALA A 331 21.97 3.27 13.25
N CYS A 332 21.76 4.54 13.60
CA CYS A 332 22.72 5.30 14.43
C CYS A 332 22.80 4.81 15.87
N LYS A 333 21.81 4.06 16.37
CA LYS A 333 21.76 3.55 17.74
C LYS A 333 22.26 2.11 17.86
N VAL A 334 22.00 1.28 16.85
CA VAL A 334 22.26 -0.16 16.91
C VAL A 334 23.50 -0.56 16.11
N LYS A 335 24.13 -1.66 16.51
CA LYS A 335 25.33 -2.20 15.83
C LYS A 335 24.96 -3.02 14.59
N LYS A 336 23.88 -3.79 14.69
CA LYS A 336 23.45 -4.77 13.68
C LYS A 336 21.94 -4.74 13.56
N ILE A 337 21.44 -4.91 12.34
CA ILE A 337 20.01 -4.97 12.01
C ILE A 337 19.75 -6.28 11.27
N LEU A 338 18.83 -7.09 11.78
CA LEU A 338 18.32 -8.28 11.10
C LEU A 338 17.04 -7.92 10.33
N VAL A 339 16.94 -8.37 9.07
CA VAL A 339 15.78 -8.15 8.21
C VAL A 339 15.24 -9.50 7.75
N PRO A 340 14.24 -10.08 8.43
CA PRO A 340 13.49 -11.23 7.94
C PRO A 340 12.53 -10.80 6.83
N GLU A 341 12.54 -11.53 5.71
CA GLU A 341 11.64 -11.31 4.58
C GLU A 341 11.47 -12.59 3.72
N LEU A 342 10.30 -12.71 3.06
CA LEU A 342 9.95 -13.91 2.30
C LEU A 342 10.30 -13.76 0.81
N ASN A 343 11.56 -13.37 0.56
CA ASN A 343 12.21 -13.43 -0.75
C ASN A 343 13.73 -13.72 -0.56
N ARG A 344 14.37 -14.23 -1.60
CA ARG A 344 15.81 -14.59 -1.55
C ARG A 344 16.72 -13.46 -2.01
N ASP A 345 16.19 -12.48 -2.71
CA ASP A 345 16.96 -11.38 -3.28
C ASP A 345 17.10 -10.18 -2.35
N GLY A 346 16.42 -10.19 -1.20
CA GLY A 346 16.61 -9.20 -0.15
C GLY A 346 16.11 -7.80 -0.53
N GLN A 347 14.86 -7.70 -0.96
CA GLN A 347 14.30 -6.42 -1.43
C GLN A 347 14.18 -5.41 -0.30
N LEU A 348 13.62 -5.80 0.87
CA LEU A 348 13.55 -4.93 2.03
C LEU A 348 14.95 -4.67 2.61
N SER A 349 15.78 -5.71 2.74
CA SER A 349 17.12 -5.57 3.35
C SER A 349 18.02 -4.61 2.58
N ARG A 350 17.94 -4.59 1.25
CA ARG A 350 18.67 -3.62 0.41
C ARG A 350 18.21 -2.18 0.66
N GLU A 351 16.91 -1.94 0.81
CA GLU A 351 16.41 -0.61 1.14
C GLU A 351 16.79 -0.20 2.57
N VAL A 352 16.77 -1.12 3.53
CA VAL A 352 17.26 -0.88 4.89
C VAL A 352 18.76 -0.55 4.87
N GLN A 353 19.56 -1.30 4.10
CA GLN A 353 21.00 -1.02 3.95
C GLN A 353 21.25 0.36 3.34
N ARG A 354 20.48 0.73 2.30
CA ARG A 354 20.56 2.05 1.69
C ARG A 354 20.22 3.16 2.69
N ALA A 355 19.12 2.98 3.46
CA ALA A 355 18.66 3.95 4.44
C ALA A 355 19.58 4.05 5.66
N ALA A 356 20.18 2.94 6.07
CA ALA A 356 21.14 2.91 7.20
C ALA A 356 22.45 3.68 6.93
N LYS A 357 22.80 3.91 5.66
CA LYS A 357 24.00 4.69 5.24
C LYS A 357 25.30 4.21 5.90
N GLY A 358 25.41 2.90 6.18
CA GLY A 358 26.59 2.30 6.81
C GLY A 358 26.73 2.53 8.33
N GLN A 359 25.72 3.07 9.01
CA GLN A 359 25.74 3.27 10.45
C GLN A 359 25.57 1.95 11.23
N ALA A 360 24.93 0.94 10.65
CA ALA A 360 24.79 -0.40 11.20
C ALA A 360 25.03 -1.44 10.11
N GLU A 361 25.49 -2.63 10.54
CA GLU A 361 25.58 -3.80 9.65
C GLU A 361 24.17 -4.38 9.45
N VAL A 362 23.75 -4.59 8.20
CA VAL A 362 22.42 -5.12 7.85
C VAL A 362 22.56 -6.57 7.38
N TYR A 363 21.80 -7.44 8.01
CA TYR A 363 21.77 -8.88 7.75
C TYR A 363 20.41 -9.30 7.20
N HIS A 364 20.42 -10.06 6.13
CA HIS A 364 19.22 -10.58 5.49
C HIS A 364 18.92 -12.00 5.96
N LEU A 365 17.73 -12.22 6.53
CA LEU A 365 17.17 -13.55 6.73
C LEU A 365 16.09 -13.79 5.68
N GLY A 366 16.49 -14.34 4.53
CA GLY A 366 15.59 -14.56 3.40
C GLY A 366 15.13 -16.01 3.27
N SER A 367 13.90 -16.20 2.84
CA SER A 367 13.37 -17.47 2.38
C SER A 367 12.80 -17.34 0.96
N GLY A 368 12.53 -18.49 0.29
CA GLY A 368 11.85 -18.48 -1.01
C GLY A 368 10.32 -18.20 -0.90
N GLY A 369 9.82 -17.89 0.28
CA GLY A 369 8.40 -17.90 0.58
C GLY A 369 7.92 -19.31 0.90
N VAL A 370 6.61 -19.56 0.68
CA VAL A 370 5.87 -20.81 0.97
C VAL A 370 5.43 -20.89 2.43
N GLU A 371 6.29 -20.55 3.39
CA GLU A 371 5.98 -20.49 4.81
C GLU A 371 6.63 -19.26 5.44
N THR A 372 5.98 -18.69 6.45
CA THR A 372 6.55 -17.61 7.27
C THR A 372 7.70 -18.13 8.13
N HIS A 373 8.62 -17.26 8.49
CA HIS A 373 9.60 -17.61 9.52
C HIS A 373 8.89 -17.87 10.86
N GLN A 374 9.33 -18.92 11.55
CA GLN A 374 8.92 -19.11 12.95
C GLN A 374 9.69 -18.13 13.85
N PRO A 375 9.14 -17.70 15.00
CA PRO A 375 9.86 -16.83 15.93
C PRO A 375 11.22 -17.38 16.35
N VAL A 376 11.35 -18.69 16.46
CA VAL A 376 12.63 -19.36 16.77
C VAL A 376 13.66 -19.18 15.68
N HIS A 377 13.29 -19.22 14.40
CA HIS A 377 14.23 -19.02 13.28
C HIS A 377 14.79 -17.60 13.28
N VAL A 378 13.92 -16.61 13.50
CA VAL A 378 14.35 -15.19 13.60
C VAL A 378 15.25 -14.99 14.82
N TYR A 379 14.89 -15.58 15.95
CA TYR A 379 15.68 -15.51 17.18
C TYR A 379 17.06 -16.16 17.00
N ASP A 380 17.14 -17.38 16.48
CA ASP A 380 18.41 -18.11 16.30
C ASP A 380 19.34 -17.37 15.36
N GLU A 381 18.83 -16.81 14.27
CA GLU A 381 19.61 -15.99 13.35
C GLU A 381 20.09 -14.69 14.01
N LEU A 382 19.22 -14.02 14.77
CA LEU A 382 19.60 -12.84 15.56
C LEU A 382 20.77 -13.20 16.52
N MET A 383 20.70 -14.32 17.22
CA MET A 383 21.75 -14.77 18.13
C MET A 383 23.04 -15.14 17.40
N ARG A 384 22.94 -15.72 16.19
CA ARG A 384 24.07 -16.01 15.33
C ARG A 384 24.84 -14.75 14.95
N ILE A 385 24.14 -13.73 14.47
CA ILE A 385 24.77 -12.46 14.08
C ILE A 385 25.34 -11.68 15.28
N ILE A 386 24.68 -11.74 16.45
CA ILE A 386 25.17 -11.09 17.68
C ILE A 386 26.51 -11.73 18.11
N LYS A 387 26.62 -13.05 18.06
CA LYS A 387 27.81 -13.80 18.44
C LYS A 387 28.95 -13.75 17.40
N GLY A 388 28.71 -13.11 16.24
CA GLY A 388 29.71 -12.98 15.17
C GLY A 388 30.03 -14.30 14.46
N LYS A 389 29.05 -15.19 14.36
CA LYS A 389 29.21 -16.51 13.73
C LYS A 389 28.58 -16.53 12.32
#